data_dde170d94ea1fd4d6db800f006154a06
#
_entry.id   dde170d94ea1fd4d6db800f006154a06
#
_cell.length_a   1.000
_cell.length_b   1.000
_cell.length_c   1.000
_cell.angle_alpha   90.00
_cell.angle_beta   90.00
_cell.angle_gamma   90.00
#
_symmetry.space_group_name_H-M   'P 1'
#
loop_
_entity.id
_entity.type
_entity.pdbx_description
1 polymer ?
#
loop_
_entity_poly.entity_id
_entity_poly.type
_entity_poly.pdbx_seq_one_letter_code
_entity_poly.pdbx_strand_id
1 'polypeptide(L)'
;SAEMKHAWAAQLEVLNDVDKACRENGIQYFAEWGTLLGAVRHHGFIPWDDDMDICMKRPDFNKFVKNVKNIMPEGYQIYNIESDKDNDNLLARIISGRTIDFSAKYLDKYHGFPYVAGIDIFPLDFIAPDREEDDYLCTVIDIVNTVAKFMRMKDSENEAIEGEDLEKLNSNLLSIEQLCGVRIDREKDIIQQLNILVDQLCSLYTEDETEELTIRAIWQKNKAYKFRNSYYKKAVRIPFENITIPVPFGYDAILKQKYGDYMKLVHTWDSHDYPFFDKQRDIIREKSESGLNEFKDTLEDVITFKEHVAILRGKRKVLKALDNKKKKKNVVFMPFKPEHWDAMDGLWREYKDREDVDVKVVSVPYYYKNYDGTVEQYSTSAEYPDYINVLSEDEYNYEKDDSDEIIIQNPYDGYNVAATIHPRYYVRNLLMHTDKLIYIPYFATDEIDAQDMRADVSMNSYVTMPGVVYADEVILQSENIRKLYIRKLTGFFGEESRRLWENQLNSNGAQYLINDNNNPLRYSRIPGKWRNQAARSDGSYKKIILYYISTNGVLEHKHEMFEKSGRTMDVFEQYKEEIVCLLAFESNMEEVLEGENSELL
;
A
#
# COMPACT_ATOMS: atom_id res chain seq x y z
N SER A 1 -9.94 -16.49 5.21
CA SER A 1 -10.49 -15.54 4.25
C SER A 1 -9.64 -15.52 2.97
N ALA A 2 -10.12 -14.92 1.89
CA ALA A 2 -9.33 -14.76 0.67
C ALA A 2 -8.09 -13.90 0.95
N GLU A 3 -8.26 -12.78 1.65
CA GLU A 3 -7.19 -11.89 2.09
C GLU A 3 -6.09 -12.62 2.89
N MET A 4 -6.46 -13.53 3.79
CA MET A 4 -5.47 -14.33 4.52
C MET A 4 -4.65 -15.24 3.59
N LYS A 5 -5.25 -15.76 2.51
CA LYS A 5 -4.49 -16.53 1.52
C LYS A 5 -3.49 -15.68 0.75
N HIS A 6 -3.83 -14.41 0.46
CA HIS A 6 -2.88 -13.45 -0.11
C HIS A 6 -1.73 -13.15 0.87
N ALA A 7 -2.04 -12.98 2.17
CA ALA A 7 -1.02 -12.79 3.21
C ALA A 7 -0.06 -13.99 3.30
N TRP A 8 -0.60 -15.21 3.33
CA TRP A 8 0.21 -16.43 3.32
C TRP A 8 1.07 -16.54 2.05
N ALA A 9 0.50 -16.25 0.88
CA ALA A 9 1.25 -16.28 -0.38
C ALA A 9 2.39 -15.25 -0.37
N ALA A 10 2.15 -14.04 0.14
CA ALA A 10 3.19 -13.01 0.27
C ALA A 10 4.31 -13.43 1.24
N GLN A 11 3.98 -14.05 2.36
CA GLN A 11 4.98 -14.58 3.30
C GLN A 11 5.79 -15.73 2.68
N LEU A 12 5.15 -16.59 1.86
CA LEU A 12 5.85 -17.65 1.13
C LEU A 12 6.86 -17.09 0.13
N GLU A 13 6.58 -15.94 -0.51
CA GLU A 13 7.58 -15.26 -1.35
C GLU A 13 8.75 -14.73 -0.54
N VAL A 14 8.50 -14.14 0.63
CA VAL A 14 9.57 -13.73 1.55
C VAL A 14 10.41 -14.94 1.96
N LEU A 15 9.76 -16.05 2.36
CA LEU A 15 10.46 -17.28 2.75
C LEU A 15 11.25 -17.86 1.59
N ASN A 16 10.73 -17.86 0.37
CA ASN A 16 11.42 -18.37 -0.82
C ASN A 16 12.72 -17.59 -1.10
N ASP A 17 12.68 -16.26 -0.98
CA ASP A 17 13.86 -15.42 -1.12
C ASP A 17 14.88 -15.67 0.01
N VAL A 18 14.41 -15.83 1.25
CA VAL A 18 15.27 -16.21 2.41
C VAL A 18 15.87 -17.60 2.22
N ASP A 19 15.09 -18.60 1.80
CA ASP A 19 15.56 -19.96 1.56
C ASP A 19 16.64 -20.01 0.49
N LYS A 20 16.44 -19.25 -0.60
CA LYS A 20 17.43 -19.10 -1.66
C LYS A 20 18.72 -18.48 -1.12
N ALA A 21 18.61 -17.34 -0.43
CA ALA A 21 19.75 -16.66 0.16
C ALA A 21 20.52 -17.56 1.14
N CYS A 22 19.82 -18.30 2.00
CA CYS A 22 20.40 -19.22 2.95
C CYS A 22 21.15 -20.37 2.27
N ARG A 23 20.55 -21.00 1.26
CA ARG A 23 21.18 -22.10 0.52
C ARG A 23 22.43 -21.66 -0.23
N GLU A 24 22.38 -20.52 -0.91
CA GLU A 24 23.51 -19.99 -1.70
C GLU A 24 24.68 -19.56 -0.80
N ASN A 25 24.42 -19.22 0.45
CA ASN A 25 25.44 -18.77 1.40
C ASN A 25 25.80 -19.78 2.47
N GLY A 26 25.28 -21.01 2.41
CA GLY A 26 25.56 -22.05 3.40
C GLY A 26 25.11 -21.66 4.81
N ILE A 27 23.93 -21.07 4.93
CA ILE A 27 23.25 -20.71 6.19
C ILE A 27 22.15 -21.73 6.42
N GLN A 28 22.10 -22.32 7.62
CA GLN A 28 21.06 -23.27 7.97
C GLN A 28 19.98 -22.60 8.81
N TYR A 29 18.73 -22.79 8.43
CA TYR A 29 17.57 -22.37 9.20
C TYR A 29 16.57 -23.50 9.36
N PHE A 30 15.60 -23.34 10.24
CA PHE A 30 14.54 -24.31 10.51
C PHE A 30 13.22 -23.58 10.76
N ALA A 31 12.11 -24.20 10.39
CA ALA A 31 10.79 -23.76 10.81
C ALA A 31 10.67 -23.78 12.34
N GLU A 32 9.98 -22.81 12.91
CA GLU A 32 9.81 -22.66 14.35
C GLU A 32 8.32 -22.44 14.69
N TRP A 33 7.93 -22.59 15.94
CA TRP A 33 6.59 -22.32 16.48
C TRP A 33 5.42 -22.86 15.64
N GLY A 34 4.47 -21.98 15.28
CA GLY A 34 3.32 -22.28 14.43
C GLY A 34 3.71 -22.80 13.06
N THR A 35 4.76 -22.26 12.48
CA THR A 35 5.29 -22.71 11.18
C THR A 35 5.80 -24.15 11.24
N LEU A 36 6.53 -24.54 12.29
CA LEU A 36 6.96 -25.93 12.47
C LEU A 36 5.78 -26.87 12.69
N LEU A 37 4.86 -26.50 13.55
CA LEU A 37 3.65 -27.28 13.84
C LEU A 37 2.77 -27.42 12.59
N GLY A 38 2.60 -26.34 11.85
CA GLY A 38 1.88 -26.31 10.58
C GLY A 38 2.51 -27.23 9.54
N ALA A 39 3.83 -27.14 9.37
CA ALA A 39 4.58 -27.99 8.45
C ALA A 39 4.36 -29.50 8.71
N VAL A 40 4.42 -29.91 9.98
CA VAL A 40 4.31 -31.32 10.37
C VAL A 40 2.87 -31.83 10.36
N ARG A 41 1.92 -31.01 10.84
CA ARG A 41 0.53 -31.44 11.07
C ARG A 41 -0.40 -31.15 9.87
N HIS A 42 -0.23 -30.00 9.23
CA HIS A 42 -1.12 -29.52 8.17
C HIS A 42 -0.48 -29.55 6.77
N HIS A 43 0.84 -29.74 6.69
CA HIS A 43 1.64 -29.57 5.47
C HIS A 43 1.51 -28.16 4.85
N GLY A 44 1.32 -27.16 5.71
CA GLY A 44 1.10 -25.76 5.36
C GLY A 44 0.82 -24.93 6.60
N PHE A 45 0.24 -23.75 6.41
CA PHE A 45 -0.19 -22.91 7.53
C PHE A 45 -1.25 -23.59 8.39
N ILE A 46 -1.22 -23.33 9.67
CA ILE A 46 -2.35 -23.64 10.56
C ILE A 46 -3.51 -22.72 10.12
N PRO A 47 -4.75 -23.22 9.91
CA PRO A 47 -5.84 -22.43 9.30
C PRO A 47 -6.23 -21.13 10.02
N TRP A 48 -5.80 -20.94 11.25
CA TRP A 48 -6.03 -19.75 12.08
C TRP A 48 -4.72 -19.09 12.54
N ASP A 49 -3.64 -19.31 11.82
CA ASP A 49 -2.33 -18.71 12.04
C ASP A 49 -2.01 -17.75 10.89
N ASP A 50 -1.37 -16.65 11.16
CA ASP A 50 -1.17 -15.59 10.19
C ASP A 50 0.29 -15.18 9.99
N ASP A 51 1.20 -15.68 10.84
CA ASP A 51 2.61 -15.37 10.80
C ASP A 51 3.49 -16.56 10.41
N MET A 52 4.75 -16.28 10.19
CA MET A 52 5.74 -17.27 9.83
C MET A 52 7.01 -17.06 10.64
N ASP A 53 7.39 -18.09 11.37
CA ASP A 53 8.55 -18.11 12.25
C ASP A 53 9.58 -19.10 11.77
N ILE A 54 10.83 -18.68 11.75
CA ILE A 54 11.99 -19.56 11.56
C ILE A 54 13.02 -19.33 12.64
N CYS A 55 13.89 -20.29 12.85
CA CYS A 55 15.02 -20.16 13.76
C CYS A 55 16.33 -20.53 13.09
N MET A 56 17.41 -19.96 13.58
CA MET A 56 18.79 -20.24 13.16
C MET A 56 19.66 -20.42 14.39
N LYS A 57 20.62 -21.36 14.37
CA LYS A 57 21.68 -21.36 15.38
C LYS A 57 22.42 -20.03 15.36
N ARG A 58 22.90 -19.57 16.50
CA ARG A 58 23.55 -18.26 16.64
C ARG A 58 24.60 -17.95 15.57
N PRO A 59 25.52 -18.85 15.18
CA PRO A 59 26.48 -18.55 14.12
C PRO A 59 25.84 -18.28 12.76
N ASP A 60 24.79 -19.04 12.40
CA ASP A 60 24.05 -18.84 11.15
C ASP A 60 23.19 -17.57 11.20
N PHE A 61 22.57 -17.29 12.34
CA PHE A 61 21.82 -16.06 12.58
C PHE A 61 22.70 -14.83 12.39
N ASN A 62 23.88 -14.79 13.05
CA ASN A 62 24.81 -13.67 12.93
C ASN A 62 25.32 -13.53 11.49
N LYS A 63 25.58 -14.66 10.80
CA LYS A 63 25.99 -14.65 9.40
C LYS A 63 24.90 -14.09 8.50
N PHE A 64 23.64 -14.46 8.71
CA PHE A 64 22.48 -13.97 7.95
C PHE A 64 22.31 -12.47 8.17
N VAL A 65 22.15 -12.02 9.43
CA VAL A 65 21.90 -10.63 9.79
C VAL A 65 23.00 -9.69 9.26
N LYS A 66 24.26 -10.07 9.42
CA LYS A 66 25.40 -9.28 8.95
C LYS A 66 25.45 -9.09 7.43
N ASN A 67 24.98 -10.09 6.69
CA ASN A 67 25.10 -10.10 5.23
C ASN A 67 23.78 -9.85 4.49
N VAL A 68 22.68 -9.64 5.20
CA VAL A 68 21.32 -9.55 4.63
C VAL A 68 21.23 -8.60 3.42
N LYS A 69 21.86 -7.43 3.49
CA LYS A 69 21.88 -6.44 2.39
C LYS A 69 22.56 -6.93 1.11
N ASN A 70 23.46 -7.93 1.22
CA ASN A 70 24.23 -8.46 0.11
C ASN A 70 23.62 -9.76 -0.47
N ILE A 71 22.88 -10.50 0.36
CA ILE A 71 22.34 -11.82 0.01
C ILE A 71 20.85 -11.82 -0.32
N MET A 72 20.11 -10.84 0.18
CA MET A 72 18.68 -10.68 -0.13
C MET A 72 18.48 -9.79 -1.35
N PRO A 73 17.40 -9.97 -2.12
CA PRO A 73 17.01 -9.06 -3.18
C PRO A 73 16.85 -7.62 -2.68
N GLU A 74 16.97 -6.67 -3.61
CA GLU A 74 16.74 -5.25 -3.30
C GLU A 74 15.30 -5.00 -2.80
N GLY A 75 15.15 -4.11 -1.82
CA GLY A 75 13.87 -3.75 -1.21
C GLY A 75 13.62 -4.38 0.16
N TYR A 76 14.24 -5.53 0.46
CA TYR A 76 14.12 -6.13 1.79
C TYR A 76 14.77 -5.28 2.89
N GLN A 77 14.12 -5.26 4.03
CA GLN A 77 14.62 -4.61 5.24
C GLN A 77 14.75 -5.65 6.35
N ILE A 78 15.70 -5.43 7.25
CA ILE A 78 15.82 -6.22 8.46
C ILE A 78 15.69 -5.32 9.68
N TYR A 79 14.88 -5.75 10.62
CA TYR A 79 14.76 -5.14 11.95
C TYR A 79 15.31 -6.12 12.98
N ASN A 80 16.24 -5.66 13.77
CA ASN A 80 16.81 -6.39 14.89
C ASN A 80 17.27 -5.40 15.96
N ILE A 81 17.77 -5.92 17.05
CA ILE A 81 18.23 -5.12 18.19
C ILE A 81 19.38 -4.15 17.85
N GLU A 82 20.13 -4.40 16.77
CA GLU A 82 21.22 -3.50 16.31
C GLU A 82 20.73 -2.41 15.37
N SER A 83 19.67 -2.69 14.58
CA SER A 83 19.19 -1.77 13.54
C SER A 83 18.15 -0.76 14.05
N ASP A 84 17.53 -1.05 15.18
CA ASP A 84 16.46 -0.25 15.77
C ASP A 84 16.61 -0.18 17.29
N LYS A 85 16.87 1.02 17.83
CA LYS A 85 17.05 1.24 19.28
C LYS A 85 15.80 0.94 20.10
N ASP A 86 14.63 1.10 19.49
CA ASP A 86 13.33 0.89 20.14
C ASP A 86 12.91 -0.59 20.14
N ASN A 87 13.61 -1.43 19.36
CA ASN A 87 13.40 -2.86 19.34
C ASN A 87 14.11 -3.53 20.52
N ASP A 88 13.35 -4.10 21.45
CA ASP A 88 13.85 -4.88 22.59
C ASP A 88 13.69 -6.40 22.39
N ASN A 89 13.22 -6.83 21.23
CA ASN A 89 13.06 -8.23 20.92
C ASN A 89 14.38 -8.86 20.48
N LEU A 90 14.76 -9.97 21.12
CA LEU A 90 15.95 -10.75 20.77
C LEU A 90 15.70 -11.64 19.54
N LEU A 91 15.17 -11.05 18.48
CA LEU A 91 14.94 -11.71 17.19
C LEU A 91 15.28 -10.74 16.05
N ALA A 92 15.38 -11.25 14.85
CA ALA A 92 15.39 -10.43 13.66
C ALA A 92 14.07 -10.62 12.90
N ARG A 93 13.54 -9.56 12.33
CA ARG A 93 12.40 -9.60 11.41
C ARG A 93 12.84 -9.13 10.04
N ILE A 94 12.64 -9.97 9.02
CA ILE A 94 12.86 -9.58 7.64
C ILE A 94 11.53 -9.24 7.00
N ILE A 95 11.46 -8.11 6.30
CA ILE A 95 10.23 -7.60 5.70
C ILE A 95 10.42 -7.20 4.25
N SER A 96 9.35 -7.32 3.46
CA SER A 96 9.30 -7.04 2.03
C SER A 96 9.47 -5.57 1.64
N GLY A 97 9.35 -4.64 2.59
CA GLY A 97 9.45 -3.20 2.38
C GLY A 97 9.12 -2.43 3.66
N ARG A 98 9.12 -1.09 3.60
CA ARG A 98 8.83 -0.23 4.77
C ARG A 98 7.43 0.32 4.79
N THR A 99 6.76 0.31 3.66
CA THR A 99 5.46 0.96 3.47
C THR A 99 4.52 0.03 2.73
N ILE A 100 3.22 0.24 2.89
CA ILE A 100 2.18 -0.36 2.07
C ILE A 100 2.44 0.08 0.62
N ASP A 101 2.49 -0.88 -0.30
CA ASP A 101 2.85 -0.64 -1.70
C ASP A 101 1.79 -1.24 -2.63
N PHE A 102 1.12 -0.36 -3.40
CA PHE A 102 0.11 -0.72 -4.38
C PHE A 102 0.65 -0.73 -5.83
N SER A 103 1.98 -0.64 -6.00
CA SER A 103 2.56 -0.71 -7.35
C SER A 103 2.32 -2.09 -7.96
N ALA A 104 2.05 -2.13 -9.29
CA ALA A 104 1.81 -3.38 -9.99
C ALA A 104 2.93 -4.40 -9.78
N LYS A 105 4.18 -3.94 -9.80
CA LYS A 105 5.35 -4.81 -9.58
C LYS A 105 5.34 -5.47 -8.20
N TYR A 106 4.92 -4.71 -7.16
CA TYR A 106 4.84 -5.25 -5.80
C TYR A 106 3.67 -6.22 -5.66
N LEU A 107 2.49 -5.82 -6.14
CA LEU A 107 1.29 -6.66 -6.09
C LEU A 107 1.45 -7.96 -6.89
N ASP A 108 2.09 -7.90 -8.07
CA ASP A 108 2.40 -9.07 -8.88
C ASP A 108 3.33 -10.03 -8.14
N LYS A 109 4.41 -9.50 -7.53
CA LYS A 109 5.35 -10.31 -6.74
C LYS A 109 4.69 -10.92 -5.50
N TYR A 110 3.86 -10.16 -4.79
CA TYR A 110 3.26 -10.56 -3.52
C TYR A 110 1.77 -10.96 -3.63
N HIS A 111 1.36 -11.44 -4.80
CA HIS A 111 0.05 -12.09 -5.05
C HIS A 111 -1.15 -11.21 -4.69
N GLY A 112 -1.10 -9.92 -5.00
CA GLY A 112 -2.17 -8.96 -4.70
C GLY A 112 -2.19 -8.48 -3.23
N PHE A 113 -1.18 -8.81 -2.42
CA PHE A 113 -1.08 -8.38 -1.03
C PHE A 113 -0.30 -7.07 -0.91
N PRO A 114 -0.95 -5.93 -0.60
CA PRO A 114 -0.29 -4.62 -0.62
C PRO A 114 0.47 -4.29 0.66
N TYR A 115 0.21 -5.05 1.73
CA TYR A 115 0.79 -4.80 3.04
C TYR A 115 2.23 -5.32 3.13
N VAL A 116 2.94 -4.85 4.14
CA VAL A 116 4.28 -5.34 4.43
C VAL A 116 4.20 -6.77 4.92
N ALA A 117 4.74 -7.70 4.16
CA ALA A 117 4.89 -9.10 4.53
C ALA A 117 6.27 -9.34 5.15
N GLY A 118 6.35 -10.18 6.15
CA GLY A 118 7.60 -10.49 6.82
C GLY A 118 7.60 -11.84 7.51
N ILE A 119 8.77 -12.25 7.98
CA ILE A 119 8.95 -13.43 8.80
C ILE A 119 9.88 -13.13 9.98
N ASP A 120 9.63 -13.77 11.10
CA ASP A 120 10.44 -13.66 12.30
C ASP A 120 11.53 -14.73 12.32
N ILE A 121 12.74 -14.32 12.70
CA ILE A 121 13.93 -15.17 12.74
C ILE A 121 14.46 -15.17 14.16
N PHE A 122 14.33 -16.30 14.83
CA PHE A 122 14.76 -16.47 16.22
C PHE A 122 16.19 -17.04 16.28
N PRO A 123 17.12 -16.41 17.02
CA PRO A 123 18.40 -17.02 17.31
C PRO A 123 18.23 -18.16 18.31
N LEU A 124 18.85 -19.30 18.01
CA LEU A 124 19.03 -20.40 18.94
C LEU A 124 20.38 -20.23 19.62
N ASP A 125 20.35 -19.87 20.90
CA ASP A 125 21.51 -19.62 21.74
C ASP A 125 21.87 -20.84 22.57
N PHE A 126 23.14 -21.04 22.81
CA PHE A 126 23.65 -22.09 23.66
C PHE A 126 23.52 -21.69 25.14
N ILE A 127 23.10 -22.62 25.96
CA ILE A 127 22.93 -22.45 27.41
C ILE A 127 24.27 -22.77 28.07
N ALA A 128 24.66 -22.04 29.11
CA ALA A 128 25.85 -22.38 29.88
C ALA A 128 25.79 -23.81 30.39
N PRO A 129 26.91 -24.56 30.34
CA PRO A 129 26.95 -25.94 30.83
C PRO A 129 26.72 -26.03 32.33
N ASP A 130 27.13 -25.02 33.08
CA ASP A 130 26.87 -24.91 34.53
C ASP A 130 25.61 -24.09 34.79
N ARG A 131 24.75 -24.59 35.69
CA ARG A 131 23.47 -23.94 35.98
C ARG A 131 23.62 -22.62 36.76
N GLU A 132 24.55 -22.55 37.68
CA GLU A 132 24.77 -21.32 38.47
C GLU A 132 25.31 -20.22 37.58
N GLU A 133 26.20 -20.60 36.66
CA GLU A 133 26.74 -19.70 35.64
C GLU A 133 25.63 -19.17 34.68
N ASP A 134 24.74 -20.04 34.22
CA ASP A 134 23.60 -19.63 33.37
C ASP A 134 22.60 -18.72 34.13
N ASP A 135 22.30 -19.05 35.38
CA ASP A 135 21.42 -18.23 36.22
C ASP A 135 22.04 -16.84 36.51
N TYR A 136 23.36 -16.79 36.70
CA TYR A 136 24.08 -15.55 36.81
C TYR A 136 24.03 -14.74 35.51
N LEU A 137 24.28 -15.35 34.36
CA LEU A 137 24.19 -14.72 33.06
C LEU A 137 22.77 -14.17 32.81
N CYS A 138 21.73 -14.94 33.11
CA CYS A 138 20.35 -14.49 33.02
C CYS A 138 20.09 -13.26 33.88
N THR A 139 20.64 -13.22 35.10
CA THR A 139 20.52 -12.08 36.01
C THR A 139 21.18 -10.83 35.42
N VAL A 140 22.38 -10.95 34.83
CA VAL A 140 23.08 -9.85 34.19
C VAL A 140 22.28 -9.31 32.98
N ILE A 141 21.74 -10.21 32.14
CA ILE A 141 20.87 -9.83 31.02
C ILE A 141 19.64 -9.06 31.51
N ASP A 142 18.98 -9.51 32.58
CA ASP A 142 17.81 -8.85 33.15
C ASP A 142 18.15 -7.44 33.71
N ILE A 143 19.33 -7.28 34.32
CA ILE A 143 19.80 -5.96 34.79
C ILE A 143 19.96 -5.02 33.60
N VAL A 144 20.65 -5.45 32.54
CA VAL A 144 20.89 -4.61 31.34
C VAL A 144 19.56 -4.24 30.66
N ASN A 145 18.67 -5.21 30.49
CA ASN A 145 17.34 -4.98 29.92
C ASN A 145 16.49 -4.02 30.76
N THR A 146 16.57 -4.12 32.09
CA THR A 146 15.81 -3.23 32.99
C THR A 146 16.25 -1.76 32.83
N VAL A 147 17.56 -1.54 32.72
CA VAL A 147 18.08 -0.19 32.49
C VAL A 147 17.69 0.36 31.12
N ALA A 148 17.81 -0.46 30.06
CA ALA A 148 17.38 -0.08 28.72
C ALA A 148 15.88 0.21 28.66
N LYS A 149 15.04 -0.59 29.31
CA LYS A 149 13.59 -0.39 29.39
C LYS A 149 13.22 0.90 30.12
N PHE A 150 13.88 1.21 31.24
CA PHE A 150 13.69 2.46 31.96
C PHE A 150 13.98 3.66 31.08
N MET A 151 15.08 3.64 30.34
CA MET A 151 15.44 4.73 29.44
C MET A 151 14.43 4.88 28.27
N ARG A 152 13.96 3.78 27.67
CA ARG A 152 12.91 3.82 26.62
C ARG A 152 11.60 4.40 27.13
N MET A 153 11.21 4.04 28.36
CA MET A 153 10.00 4.59 28.98
C MET A 153 10.10 6.11 29.09
N LYS A 154 11.20 6.64 29.59
CA LYS A 154 11.43 8.09 29.69
C LYS A 154 11.47 8.78 28.31
N ASP A 155 12.14 8.17 27.33
CA ASP A 155 12.19 8.69 25.96
C ASP A 155 10.78 8.75 25.32
N SER A 156 9.96 7.70 25.51
CA SER A 156 8.59 7.65 24.98
C SER A 156 7.64 8.67 25.64
N GLU A 157 7.88 9.02 26.90
CA GLU A 157 7.12 10.02 27.66
C GLU A 157 7.65 11.45 27.42
N ASN A 158 8.71 11.61 26.61
CA ASN A 158 9.46 12.86 26.42
C ASN A 158 9.93 13.48 27.75
N GLU A 159 10.23 12.64 28.74
CA GLU A 159 10.71 13.07 30.05
C GLU A 159 12.25 13.06 30.10
N ALA A 160 12.83 14.19 30.52
CA ALA A 160 14.28 14.26 30.77
C ALA A 160 14.64 13.45 32.02
N ILE A 161 15.72 12.68 31.94
CA ILE A 161 16.26 11.94 33.10
C ILE A 161 17.15 12.90 33.89
N GLU A 162 16.67 13.36 35.03
CA GLU A 162 17.34 14.37 35.86
C GLU A 162 17.37 13.97 37.35
N GLY A 163 18.14 14.69 38.15
CA GLY A 163 18.16 14.54 39.60
C GLY A 163 18.51 13.14 40.08
N GLU A 164 17.73 12.57 40.98
CA GLU A 164 17.94 11.26 41.57
C GLU A 164 17.89 10.11 40.55
N ASP A 165 17.03 10.25 39.53
CA ASP A 165 16.95 9.26 38.42
C ASP A 165 18.23 9.23 37.59
N LEU A 166 18.86 10.38 37.34
CA LEU A 166 20.14 10.46 36.62
C LEU A 166 21.29 9.86 37.45
N GLU A 167 21.29 10.12 38.76
CA GLU A 167 22.31 9.52 39.67
C GLU A 167 22.17 7.98 39.68
N LYS A 168 20.95 7.45 39.80
CA LYS A 168 20.68 6.02 39.75
C LYS A 168 21.05 5.42 38.41
N LEU A 169 20.70 6.06 37.31
CA LEU A 169 21.07 5.60 35.97
C LEU A 169 22.60 5.51 35.83
N ASN A 170 23.34 6.55 36.19
CA ASN A 170 24.79 6.54 36.12
C ASN A 170 25.43 5.45 36.99
N SER A 171 24.90 5.22 38.20
CA SER A 171 25.34 4.13 39.09
C SER A 171 25.09 2.75 38.46
N ASN A 172 23.92 2.54 37.85
CA ASN A 172 23.58 1.31 37.19
C ASN A 172 24.45 1.06 35.96
N LEU A 173 24.71 2.09 35.14
CA LEU A 173 25.59 1.98 33.99
C LEU A 173 27.03 1.64 34.39
N LEU A 174 27.56 2.24 35.47
CA LEU A 174 28.88 1.88 36.02
C LEU A 174 28.91 0.43 36.51
N SER A 175 27.84 -0.03 37.16
CA SER A 175 27.72 -1.42 37.60
C SER A 175 27.71 -2.39 36.42
N ILE A 176 26.99 -2.08 35.34
CA ILE A 176 26.97 -2.87 34.09
C ILE A 176 28.38 -2.92 33.46
N GLU A 177 29.06 -1.77 33.38
CA GLU A 177 30.44 -1.71 32.86
C GLU A 177 31.40 -2.61 33.65
N GLN A 178 31.28 -2.63 34.97
CA GLN A 178 32.09 -3.48 35.84
C GLN A 178 31.75 -4.97 35.72
N LEU A 179 30.44 -5.30 35.70
CA LEU A 179 29.97 -6.69 35.60
C LEU A 179 30.31 -7.32 34.25
N CYS A 180 30.17 -6.57 33.17
CA CYS A 180 30.33 -7.08 31.80
C CYS A 180 31.74 -6.81 31.23
N GLY A 181 32.59 -6.06 31.90
CA GLY A 181 33.93 -5.71 31.41
C GLY A 181 33.89 -4.82 30.16
N VAL A 182 32.84 -4.03 29.98
CA VAL A 182 32.62 -3.15 28.82
C VAL A 182 32.70 -1.69 29.23
N ARG A 183 32.80 -0.80 28.22
CA ARG A 183 32.64 0.65 28.41
C ARG A 183 31.51 1.17 27.57
N ILE A 184 30.56 1.85 28.22
CA ILE A 184 29.40 2.46 27.55
C ILE A 184 29.74 3.93 27.26
N ASP A 185 29.73 4.31 25.99
CA ASP A 185 29.99 5.66 25.51
C ASP A 185 28.76 6.55 25.79
N ARG A 186 28.92 7.51 26.69
CA ARG A 186 27.83 8.42 27.10
C ARG A 186 27.49 9.48 26.05
N GLU A 187 28.30 9.62 24.99
CA GLU A 187 28.05 10.54 23.88
C GLU A 187 27.25 9.91 22.74
N LYS A 188 27.08 8.58 22.79
CA LYS A 188 26.29 7.80 21.82
C LYS A 188 24.99 7.34 22.42
N ASP A 189 24.11 6.77 21.55
CA ASP A 189 22.87 6.16 22.00
C ASP A 189 23.16 5.03 23.00
N ILE A 190 22.80 5.25 24.25
CA ILE A 190 23.03 4.29 25.34
C ILE A 190 22.10 3.10 25.22
N ILE A 191 20.83 3.31 24.82
CA ILE A 191 19.83 2.24 24.67
C ILE A 191 20.34 1.22 23.64
N GLN A 192 20.83 1.70 22.50
CA GLN A 192 21.36 0.83 21.46
C GLN A 192 22.59 0.06 21.93
N GLN A 193 23.50 0.70 22.68
CA GLN A 193 24.65 -0.01 23.25
C GLN A 193 24.25 -1.08 24.25
N LEU A 194 23.24 -0.82 25.09
CA LEU A 194 22.70 -1.83 26.02
C LEU A 194 22.05 -2.98 25.27
N ASN A 195 21.29 -2.70 24.20
CA ASN A 195 20.68 -3.72 23.37
C ASN A 195 21.74 -4.64 22.72
N ILE A 196 22.80 -4.06 22.16
CA ILE A 196 23.93 -4.82 21.58
C ILE A 196 24.61 -5.65 22.67
N LEU A 197 24.79 -5.10 23.86
CA LEU A 197 25.37 -5.85 24.98
C LEU A 197 24.51 -7.05 25.38
N VAL A 198 23.17 -6.89 25.42
CA VAL A 198 22.27 -8.00 25.68
C VAL A 198 22.42 -9.10 24.64
N ASP A 199 22.47 -8.76 23.36
CA ASP A 199 22.67 -9.75 22.28
C ASP A 199 24.02 -10.47 22.39
N GLN A 200 25.07 -9.75 22.73
CA GLN A 200 26.38 -10.33 23.00
C GLN A 200 26.37 -11.29 24.20
N LEU A 201 25.71 -10.91 25.29
CA LEU A 201 25.55 -11.77 26.47
C LEU A 201 24.75 -13.04 26.15
N CYS A 202 23.71 -12.95 25.30
CA CYS A 202 22.94 -14.11 24.86
C CYS A 202 23.77 -15.10 24.03
N SER A 203 24.80 -14.62 23.33
CA SER A 203 25.64 -15.38 22.41
C SER A 203 26.99 -15.83 22.97
N LEU A 204 27.18 -15.79 24.29
CA LEU A 204 28.47 -16.08 24.93
C LEU A 204 28.94 -17.53 24.76
N TYR A 205 28.02 -18.50 24.76
CA TYR A 205 28.37 -19.92 24.68
C TYR A 205 28.24 -20.44 23.25
N THR A 206 29.02 -21.47 22.95
CA THR A 206 29.14 -22.08 21.63
C THR A 206 28.77 -23.56 21.62
N GLU A 207 28.67 -24.14 20.42
CA GLU A 207 28.37 -25.58 20.23
C GLU A 207 29.39 -26.52 20.85
N ASP A 208 30.64 -26.07 20.99
CA ASP A 208 31.72 -26.87 21.56
C ASP A 208 31.67 -26.96 23.10
N GLU A 209 30.96 -26.02 23.74
CA GLU A 209 30.89 -25.89 25.19
C GLU A 209 29.66 -26.56 25.80
N THR A 210 28.57 -26.69 25.02
CA THR A 210 27.30 -27.23 25.56
C THR A 210 26.45 -27.95 24.50
N GLU A 211 25.71 -28.93 24.94
CA GLU A 211 24.76 -29.70 24.12
C GLU A 211 23.32 -29.16 24.17
N GLU A 212 23.07 -28.12 24.94
CA GLU A 212 21.73 -27.54 25.11
C GLU A 212 21.64 -26.14 24.50
N LEU A 213 20.54 -25.89 23.81
CA LEU A 213 20.23 -24.60 23.22
C LEU A 213 18.79 -24.19 23.47
N THR A 214 18.52 -22.91 23.31
CA THR A 214 17.22 -22.27 23.59
C THR A 214 17.01 -21.03 22.77
N ILE A 215 15.78 -20.49 22.78
CA ILE A 215 15.50 -19.09 22.46
C ILE A 215 15.61 -18.30 23.77
N ARG A 216 16.65 -17.47 23.88
CA ARG A 216 17.04 -16.80 25.14
C ARG A 216 15.90 -15.98 25.76
N ALA A 217 15.13 -15.26 24.98
CA ALA A 217 14.01 -14.45 25.45
C ALA A 217 12.94 -15.29 26.22
N ILE A 218 12.80 -16.57 25.87
CA ILE A 218 11.86 -17.49 26.54
C ILE A 218 12.53 -18.17 27.73
N TRP A 219 13.78 -18.54 27.57
CA TRP A 219 14.56 -19.15 28.61
C TRP A 219 14.64 -18.32 29.89
N GLN A 220 14.71 -17.02 29.78
CA GLN A 220 14.67 -16.08 30.90
C GLN A 220 13.45 -16.32 31.81
N LYS A 221 12.31 -16.62 31.20
CA LYS A 221 11.02 -16.80 31.89
C LYS A 221 10.68 -18.27 32.19
N ASN A 222 11.19 -19.19 31.38
CA ASN A 222 10.85 -20.63 31.47
C ASN A 222 12.08 -21.51 31.25
N LYS A 223 12.69 -21.93 32.31
CA LYS A 223 13.89 -22.83 32.31
C LYS A 223 13.63 -24.25 31.80
N ALA A 224 12.40 -24.60 31.46
CA ALA A 224 12.08 -25.83 30.76
C ALA A 224 12.21 -25.71 29.23
N TYR A 225 12.31 -24.48 28.70
CA TYR A 225 12.38 -24.20 27.26
C TYR A 225 13.82 -24.37 26.75
N LYS A 226 14.29 -25.62 26.69
CA LYS A 226 15.61 -25.97 26.18
C LYS A 226 15.56 -27.25 25.36
N PHE A 227 16.41 -27.33 24.37
CA PHE A 227 16.44 -28.42 23.41
C PHE A 227 17.88 -28.93 23.24
N ARG A 228 18.00 -30.20 22.85
CA ARG A 228 19.32 -30.78 22.57
C ARG A 228 19.83 -30.27 21.23
N ASN A 229 21.06 -29.83 21.15
CA ASN A 229 21.72 -29.43 19.92
C ASN A 229 21.65 -30.52 18.83
N SER A 230 21.67 -31.78 19.22
CA SER A 230 21.53 -32.92 18.30
C SER A 230 20.24 -32.90 17.47
N TYR A 231 19.17 -32.29 17.98
CA TYR A 231 17.91 -32.15 17.23
C TYR A 231 18.04 -31.22 16.03
N TYR A 232 18.96 -30.26 16.07
CA TYR A 232 19.20 -29.24 15.05
C TYR A 232 20.48 -29.49 14.22
N LYS A 233 21.15 -30.65 14.38
CA LYS A 233 22.36 -31.00 13.59
C LYS A 233 22.06 -31.21 12.11
N LYS A 234 20.82 -31.57 11.75
CA LYS A 234 20.39 -31.85 10.38
C LYS A 234 19.00 -31.30 10.12
N ALA A 235 18.84 -30.64 8.99
CA ALA A 235 17.54 -30.27 8.46
C ALA A 235 16.92 -31.40 7.65
N VAL A 236 15.60 -31.57 7.78
CA VAL A 236 14.78 -32.42 6.93
C VAL A 236 13.80 -31.51 6.21
N ARG A 237 13.75 -31.55 4.88
CA ARG A 237 12.78 -30.76 4.14
C ARG A 237 11.47 -31.54 4.00
N ILE A 238 10.38 -30.92 4.42
CA ILE A 238 9.04 -31.49 4.33
C ILE A 238 8.12 -30.56 3.54
N PRO A 239 7.01 -31.05 2.95
CA PRO A 239 6.04 -30.21 2.25
C PRO A 239 5.47 -29.12 3.16
N PHE A 240 5.32 -27.89 2.59
CA PHE A 240 4.65 -26.77 3.20
C PHE A 240 3.98 -25.95 2.09
N GLU A 241 2.63 -25.97 2.03
CA GLU A 241 1.87 -25.42 0.91
C GLU A 241 2.39 -25.93 -0.45
N ASN A 242 2.82 -25.02 -1.31
CA ASN A 242 3.38 -25.33 -2.63
C ASN A 242 4.93 -25.42 -2.65
N ILE A 243 5.58 -25.33 -1.49
CA ILE A 243 7.05 -25.40 -1.33
C ILE A 243 7.47 -26.52 -0.39
N THR A 244 8.75 -26.59 -0.07
CA THR A 244 9.27 -27.39 1.05
C THR A 244 10.01 -26.51 2.02
N ILE A 245 9.85 -26.76 3.32
CA ILE A 245 10.52 -26.01 4.38
C ILE A 245 11.45 -26.93 5.18
N PRO A 246 12.64 -26.47 5.61
CA PRO A 246 13.51 -27.25 6.50
C PRO A 246 12.97 -27.27 7.93
N VAL A 247 12.82 -28.44 8.48
CA VAL A 247 12.50 -28.66 9.90
C VAL A 247 13.67 -29.34 10.60
N PRO A 248 13.86 -29.17 11.92
CA PRO A 248 14.88 -29.89 12.68
C PRO A 248 14.68 -31.40 12.57
N PHE A 249 15.76 -32.20 12.46
CA PHE A 249 15.65 -33.64 12.46
C PHE A 249 14.90 -34.18 13.69
N GLY A 250 15.07 -33.50 14.85
CA GLY A 250 14.37 -33.85 16.10
C GLY A 250 12.98 -33.19 16.24
N TYR A 251 12.31 -32.78 15.18
CA TYR A 251 11.05 -32.03 15.23
C TYR A 251 9.96 -32.67 16.10
N ASP A 252 9.84 -34.01 16.08
CA ASP A 252 8.83 -34.71 16.89
C ASP A 252 9.07 -34.52 18.40
N ALA A 253 10.34 -34.65 18.85
CA ALA A 253 10.70 -34.41 20.25
C ALA A 253 10.50 -32.95 20.65
N ILE A 254 10.84 -32.00 19.76
CA ILE A 254 10.64 -30.56 19.98
C ILE A 254 9.15 -30.23 20.10
N LEU A 255 8.32 -30.72 19.19
CA LEU A 255 6.87 -30.48 19.21
C LEU A 255 6.19 -31.11 20.42
N LYS A 256 6.59 -32.32 20.80
CA LYS A 256 6.08 -32.96 22.03
C LYS A 256 6.45 -32.18 23.28
N GLN A 257 7.64 -31.63 23.33
CA GLN A 257 8.08 -30.80 24.46
C GLN A 257 7.34 -29.47 24.53
N LYS A 258 7.07 -28.85 23.38
CA LYS A 258 6.36 -27.54 23.28
C LYS A 258 4.85 -27.65 23.50
N TYR A 259 4.23 -28.68 22.92
CA TYR A 259 2.76 -28.74 22.77
C TYR A 259 2.15 -30.04 23.29
N GLY A 260 2.94 -30.97 23.84
CA GLY A 260 2.46 -32.29 24.29
C GLY A 260 1.96 -33.15 23.13
N ASP A 261 0.69 -33.52 23.15
CA ASP A 261 0.03 -34.17 22.00
C ASP A 261 -0.31 -33.17 20.91
N TYR A 262 0.70 -32.75 20.15
CA TYR A 262 0.61 -31.71 19.13
C TYR A 262 -0.24 -32.10 17.93
N MET A 263 -0.60 -33.37 17.76
CA MET A 263 -1.54 -33.81 16.72
C MET A 263 -2.99 -33.49 17.08
N LYS A 264 -3.29 -33.24 18.35
CA LYS A 264 -4.59 -32.76 18.80
C LYS A 264 -4.80 -31.32 18.40
N LEU A 265 -5.90 -31.05 17.72
CA LEU A 265 -6.26 -29.67 17.34
C LEU A 265 -6.67 -28.88 18.58
N VAL A 266 -5.97 -27.80 18.83
CA VAL A 266 -6.28 -26.81 19.87
C VAL A 266 -6.36 -25.46 19.18
N HIS A 267 -7.48 -24.78 19.36
CA HIS A 267 -7.70 -23.44 18.83
C HIS A 267 -7.45 -22.45 19.95
N THR A 268 -6.24 -21.95 20.05
CA THR A 268 -5.86 -20.87 20.98
C THR A 268 -5.51 -19.64 20.18
N TRP A 269 -6.00 -18.50 20.63
CA TRP A 269 -5.66 -17.19 20.13
C TRP A 269 -4.76 -16.53 21.18
N ASP A 270 -3.48 -16.76 21.09
CA ASP A 270 -2.54 -16.19 22.04
C ASP A 270 -1.47 -15.40 21.31
N SER A 271 -1.30 -14.19 21.74
CA SER A 271 -0.08 -13.40 21.74
C SER A 271 0.18 -12.37 20.65
N HIS A 272 -0.51 -12.30 19.54
CA HIS A 272 -0.30 -11.23 18.55
C HIS A 272 -1.62 -10.73 17.92
N ASP A 273 -1.56 -9.55 17.30
CA ASP A 273 -2.70 -8.95 16.61
C ASP A 273 -3.01 -9.78 15.34
N TYR A 274 -4.04 -10.58 15.38
CA TYR A 274 -4.52 -11.34 14.22
C TYR A 274 -5.60 -10.54 13.47
N PRO A 275 -5.46 -10.38 12.16
CA PRO A 275 -4.31 -10.71 11.31
C PRO A 275 -3.17 -9.69 11.47
N PHE A 276 -1.90 -10.12 11.31
CA PHE A 276 -0.72 -9.29 11.55
C PHE A 276 -0.72 -7.95 10.78
N PHE A 277 -1.43 -7.87 9.69
CA PHE A 277 -1.58 -6.67 8.85
C PHE A 277 -2.77 -5.78 9.26
N ASP A 278 -3.49 -6.10 10.32
CA ASP A 278 -4.71 -5.39 10.75
C ASP A 278 -4.47 -3.89 10.96
N LYS A 279 -3.40 -3.54 11.64
CA LYS A 279 -3.01 -2.13 11.85
C LYS A 279 -2.71 -1.41 10.53
N GLN A 280 -2.12 -2.08 9.56
CA GLN A 280 -1.85 -1.51 8.24
C GLN A 280 -3.16 -1.31 7.46
N ARG A 281 -4.09 -2.24 7.56
CA ARG A 281 -5.44 -2.13 7.01
C ARG A 281 -6.20 -0.97 7.65
N ASP A 282 -6.11 -0.80 8.98
CA ASP A 282 -6.75 0.30 9.69
C ASP A 282 -6.19 1.66 9.25
N ILE A 283 -4.88 1.78 9.03
CA ILE A 283 -4.28 3.01 8.47
C ILE A 283 -4.90 3.36 7.11
N ILE A 284 -5.12 2.38 6.23
CA ILE A 284 -5.76 2.61 4.94
C ILE A 284 -7.22 2.99 5.14
N ARG A 285 -7.92 2.30 6.03
CA ARG A 285 -9.33 2.56 6.35
C ARG A 285 -9.50 3.97 6.93
N GLU A 286 -8.72 4.34 7.93
CA GLU A 286 -8.73 5.68 8.52
C GLU A 286 -8.47 6.77 7.49
N LYS A 287 -7.50 6.55 6.59
CA LYS A 287 -7.22 7.47 5.49
C LYS A 287 -8.36 7.55 4.49
N SER A 288 -9.07 6.47 4.23
CA SER A 288 -10.26 6.47 3.37
C SER A 288 -11.49 7.04 4.06
N GLU A 289 -11.69 6.78 5.36
CA GLU A 289 -12.81 7.29 6.16
C GLU A 289 -12.70 8.78 6.49
N SER A 290 -11.49 9.29 6.66
CA SER A 290 -11.27 10.70 6.98
C SER A 290 -11.36 11.63 5.77
N GLY A 291 -11.70 11.12 4.59
CA GLY A 291 -11.63 11.89 3.35
C GLY A 291 -10.21 12.39 3.02
N LEU A 292 -9.23 11.84 3.71
CA LEU A 292 -7.85 12.32 3.84
C LEU A 292 -6.91 11.75 2.79
N ASN A 293 -7.38 11.52 1.60
CA ASN A 293 -6.51 11.72 0.47
C ASN A 293 -6.50 13.22 0.10
N GLU A 294 -6.38 14.09 1.11
CA GLU A 294 -6.21 15.49 0.86
C GLU A 294 -4.85 15.74 0.23
N PHE A 295 -4.90 16.27 -0.96
CA PHE A 295 -3.72 16.85 -1.58
C PHE A 295 -3.22 18.01 -0.68
N LYS A 296 -1.97 17.91 -0.19
CA LYS A 296 -1.43 18.81 0.84
C LYS A 296 -0.24 19.64 0.37
N ASP A 297 0.11 19.58 -0.92
CA ASP A 297 1.22 20.38 -1.43
C ASP A 297 0.91 21.87 -1.27
N THR A 298 1.90 22.62 -0.85
CA THR A 298 1.83 24.08 -0.73
C THR A 298 2.05 24.74 -2.10
N LEU A 299 1.76 26.02 -2.21
CA LEU A 299 2.08 26.79 -3.42
C LEU A 299 3.58 26.77 -3.72
N GLU A 300 4.42 26.80 -2.68
CA GLU A 300 5.88 26.73 -2.82
C GLU A 300 6.32 25.37 -3.40
N ASP A 301 5.72 24.26 -2.94
CA ASP A 301 5.99 22.92 -3.48
C ASP A 301 5.64 22.84 -4.97
N VAL A 302 4.48 23.39 -5.34
CA VAL A 302 4.01 23.43 -6.74
C VAL A 302 4.96 24.25 -7.63
N ILE A 303 5.32 25.45 -7.19
CA ILE A 303 6.23 26.34 -7.94
C ILE A 303 7.60 25.69 -8.09
N THR A 304 8.19 25.21 -6.98
CA THR A 304 9.51 24.57 -6.97
C THR A 304 9.54 23.37 -7.92
N PHE A 305 8.52 22.55 -7.93
CA PHE A 305 8.44 21.42 -8.83
C PHE A 305 8.31 21.85 -10.29
N LYS A 306 7.45 22.83 -10.60
CA LYS A 306 7.30 23.36 -11.98
C LYS A 306 8.59 24.00 -12.49
N GLU A 307 9.35 24.69 -11.66
CA GLU A 307 10.66 25.22 -12.00
C GLU A 307 11.66 24.10 -12.32
N HIS A 308 11.69 23.04 -11.51
CA HIS A 308 12.53 21.87 -11.79
C HIS A 308 12.18 21.24 -13.15
N VAL A 309 10.91 21.04 -13.43
CA VAL A 309 10.41 20.52 -14.72
C VAL A 309 10.83 21.43 -15.88
N ALA A 310 10.74 22.76 -15.70
CA ALA A 310 11.15 23.71 -16.73
C ALA A 310 12.66 23.59 -17.07
N ILE A 311 13.52 23.35 -16.09
CA ILE A 311 14.95 23.10 -16.31
C ILE A 311 15.15 21.81 -17.13
N LEU A 312 14.47 20.73 -16.77
CA LEU A 312 14.57 19.45 -17.50
C LEU A 312 14.11 19.60 -18.96
N ARG A 313 13.00 20.31 -19.18
CA ARG A 313 12.48 20.62 -20.53
C ARG A 313 13.43 21.50 -21.34
N GLY A 314 14.08 22.46 -20.69
CA GLY A 314 15.13 23.26 -21.32
C GLY A 314 16.27 22.40 -21.86
N LYS A 315 16.78 21.46 -21.05
CA LYS A 315 17.79 20.49 -21.48
C LYS A 315 17.31 19.62 -22.64
N ARG A 316 16.07 19.12 -22.57
CA ARG A 316 15.45 18.27 -23.61
C ARG A 316 15.34 19.03 -24.95
N LYS A 317 14.88 20.30 -24.92
CA LYS A 317 14.79 21.14 -26.12
C LYS A 317 16.15 21.31 -26.81
N VAL A 318 17.22 21.51 -26.03
CA VAL A 318 18.57 21.61 -26.59
C VAL A 318 18.99 20.30 -27.26
N LEU A 319 18.73 19.15 -26.62
CA LEU A 319 19.05 17.83 -27.19
C LEU A 319 18.25 17.55 -28.47
N LYS A 320 16.95 17.87 -28.49
CA LYS A 320 16.10 17.76 -29.69
C LYS A 320 16.61 18.65 -30.84
N ALA A 321 17.05 19.86 -30.54
CA ALA A 321 17.61 20.76 -31.54
C ALA A 321 18.93 20.27 -32.15
N LEU A 322 19.72 19.53 -31.37
CA LEU A 322 20.98 18.93 -31.84
C LEU A 322 20.77 17.70 -32.73
N ASP A 323 19.65 16.99 -32.60
CA ASP A 323 19.35 15.75 -33.39
C ASP A 323 19.02 16.05 -34.86
N ASN A 324 18.79 17.29 -35.27
CA ASN A 324 18.56 17.76 -36.64
C ASN A 324 17.59 16.91 -37.51
N LYS A 325 16.83 15.99 -36.93
CA LYS A 325 15.83 15.18 -37.63
C LYS A 325 14.48 15.86 -37.53
N LYS A 326 13.83 16.06 -38.66
CA LYS A 326 12.45 16.54 -38.70
C LYS A 326 11.53 15.40 -38.23
N LYS A 327 11.22 15.37 -36.90
CA LYS A 327 10.30 14.41 -36.31
C LYS A 327 8.87 14.97 -36.35
N LYS A 328 7.89 14.08 -36.50
CA LYS A 328 6.50 14.42 -36.23
C LYS A 328 6.35 14.71 -34.73
N LYS A 329 5.40 15.57 -34.39
CA LYS A 329 5.04 15.85 -33.00
C LYS A 329 4.46 14.57 -32.38
N ASN A 330 5.03 14.10 -31.27
CA ASN A 330 4.62 12.87 -30.58
C ASN A 330 3.60 13.21 -29.49
N VAL A 331 2.35 12.78 -29.65
CA VAL A 331 1.23 13.07 -28.75
C VAL A 331 0.65 11.77 -28.19
N VAL A 332 0.54 11.69 -26.88
CA VAL A 332 0.12 10.47 -26.18
C VAL A 332 -1.15 10.74 -25.38
N PHE A 333 -2.18 9.98 -25.63
CA PHE A 333 -3.43 9.97 -24.88
C PHE A 333 -3.39 8.86 -23.83
N MET A 334 -3.68 9.22 -22.59
CA MET A 334 -3.78 8.32 -21.45
C MET A 334 -5.15 8.42 -20.79
N PRO A 335 -6.17 7.74 -21.32
CA PRO A 335 -7.51 7.71 -20.74
C PRO A 335 -7.47 7.14 -19.31
N PHE A 336 -8.38 7.57 -18.46
CA PHE A 336 -8.48 7.02 -17.09
C PHE A 336 -9.03 5.60 -17.12
N LYS A 337 -10.13 5.41 -17.86
CA LYS A 337 -10.79 4.12 -18.07
C LYS A 337 -11.39 4.06 -19.46
N PRO A 338 -11.61 2.87 -20.05
CA PRO A 338 -12.21 2.73 -21.38
C PRO A 338 -13.56 3.42 -21.51
N GLU A 339 -14.41 3.33 -20.50
CA GLU A 339 -15.73 3.95 -20.46
C GLU A 339 -15.72 5.48 -20.53
N HIS A 340 -14.58 6.11 -20.25
CA HIS A 340 -14.41 7.56 -20.32
C HIS A 340 -13.79 8.05 -21.63
N TRP A 341 -13.55 7.15 -22.57
CA TRP A 341 -12.93 7.49 -23.85
C TRP A 341 -13.70 8.58 -24.62
N ASP A 342 -15.01 8.58 -24.54
CA ASP A 342 -15.86 9.56 -25.24
C ASP A 342 -15.45 11.02 -24.97
N ALA A 343 -14.93 11.31 -23.78
CA ALA A 343 -14.47 12.64 -23.40
C ALA A 343 -13.10 13.03 -24.01
N MET A 344 -12.39 12.08 -24.62
CA MET A 344 -11.13 12.31 -25.33
C MET A 344 -11.25 12.15 -26.85
N ASP A 345 -12.25 11.42 -27.31
CA ASP A 345 -12.41 11.04 -28.73
C ASP A 345 -12.38 12.25 -29.68
N GLY A 346 -13.08 13.32 -29.31
CA GLY A 346 -13.11 14.55 -30.12
C GLY A 346 -11.72 15.16 -30.29
N LEU A 347 -10.98 15.31 -29.21
CA LEU A 347 -9.63 15.85 -29.23
C LEU A 347 -8.65 14.89 -29.93
N TRP A 348 -8.78 13.58 -29.72
CA TRP A 348 -7.97 12.58 -30.39
C TRP A 348 -8.14 12.62 -31.92
N ARG A 349 -9.38 12.80 -32.42
CA ARG A 349 -9.65 12.93 -33.88
C ARG A 349 -8.98 14.15 -34.47
N GLU A 350 -8.97 15.30 -33.77
CA GLU A 350 -8.26 16.49 -34.24
C GLU A 350 -6.75 16.26 -34.40
N TYR A 351 -6.14 15.50 -33.49
CA TYR A 351 -4.72 15.17 -33.59
C TYR A 351 -4.44 14.09 -34.63
N LYS A 352 -5.27 13.05 -34.69
CA LYS A 352 -5.09 11.89 -35.58
C LYS A 352 -5.05 12.27 -37.05
N ASP A 353 -5.87 13.23 -37.45
CA ASP A 353 -6.02 13.65 -38.85
C ASP A 353 -4.88 14.60 -39.32
N ARG A 354 -3.95 14.93 -38.43
CA ARG A 354 -2.81 15.81 -38.74
C ARG A 354 -1.62 15.02 -39.25
N GLU A 355 -1.10 15.38 -40.43
CA GLU A 355 0.07 14.72 -41.02
C GLU A 355 1.39 14.95 -40.24
N ASP A 356 1.49 16.06 -39.51
CA ASP A 356 2.66 16.45 -38.72
C ASP A 356 2.71 15.86 -37.31
N VAL A 357 1.70 15.06 -36.94
CA VAL A 357 1.55 14.45 -35.60
C VAL A 357 1.62 12.93 -35.68
N ASP A 358 2.25 12.33 -34.70
CA ASP A 358 2.19 10.89 -34.36
C ASP A 358 1.40 10.74 -33.07
N VAL A 359 0.29 9.99 -33.14
CA VAL A 359 -0.67 9.87 -32.02
C VAL A 359 -0.68 8.48 -31.49
N LYS A 360 -0.51 8.33 -30.18
CA LYS A 360 -0.60 7.08 -29.44
C LYS A 360 -1.72 7.14 -28.40
N VAL A 361 -2.36 6.01 -28.16
CA VAL A 361 -3.29 5.83 -27.04
C VAL A 361 -2.74 4.71 -26.17
N VAL A 362 -2.61 4.98 -24.88
CA VAL A 362 -2.02 4.04 -23.92
C VAL A 362 -3.04 3.72 -22.86
N SER A 363 -3.31 2.44 -22.64
CA SER A 363 -4.11 1.97 -21.53
C SER A 363 -3.29 2.01 -20.25
N VAL A 364 -3.65 2.94 -19.35
CA VAL A 364 -2.99 3.06 -18.04
C VAL A 364 -3.61 2.06 -17.08
N PRO A 365 -2.81 1.18 -16.44
CA PRO A 365 -3.32 0.26 -15.44
C PRO A 365 -3.93 1.02 -14.27
N TYR A 366 -5.10 0.62 -13.85
CA TYR A 366 -5.76 1.16 -12.68
C TYR A 366 -6.21 0.05 -11.73
N TYR A 367 -6.41 0.42 -10.48
CA TYR A 367 -6.72 -0.48 -9.38
C TYR A 367 -7.93 0.05 -8.64
N TYR A 368 -8.88 -0.83 -8.32
CA TYR A 368 -9.92 -0.54 -7.36
C TYR A 368 -9.39 -0.73 -5.94
N LYS A 369 -9.76 0.17 -5.06
CA LYS A 369 -9.49 0.08 -3.62
C LYS A 369 -10.75 -0.46 -2.96
N ASN A 370 -10.69 -1.67 -2.46
CA ASN A 370 -11.78 -2.30 -1.76
C ASN A 370 -11.91 -1.78 -0.33
N TYR A 371 -13.07 -1.97 0.26
CA TYR A 371 -13.37 -1.53 1.62
C TYR A 371 -12.40 -2.10 2.68
N ASP A 372 -11.96 -3.31 2.49
CA ASP A 372 -10.99 -4.01 3.35
C ASP A 372 -9.53 -3.58 3.12
N GLY A 373 -9.30 -2.60 2.24
CA GLY A 373 -7.97 -2.10 1.88
C GLY A 373 -7.22 -2.96 0.88
N THR A 374 -7.83 -4.03 0.36
CA THR A 374 -7.28 -4.77 -0.78
C THR A 374 -7.39 -3.94 -2.06
N VAL A 375 -6.60 -4.27 -3.07
CA VAL A 375 -6.68 -3.64 -4.37
C VAL A 375 -6.78 -4.70 -5.46
N GLU A 376 -7.56 -4.40 -6.48
CA GLU A 376 -7.70 -5.25 -7.63
C GLU A 376 -7.22 -4.50 -8.88
N GLN A 377 -6.29 -5.13 -9.62
CA GLN A 377 -5.81 -4.56 -10.86
C GLN A 377 -6.81 -4.81 -11.97
N TYR A 378 -7.15 -3.75 -12.69
CA TYR A 378 -7.97 -3.81 -13.89
C TYR A 378 -7.12 -3.39 -15.09
N SER A 379 -7.01 -4.26 -16.08
CA SER A 379 -6.39 -3.95 -17.36
C SER A 379 -7.39 -4.28 -18.46
N THR A 380 -7.82 -3.27 -19.19
CA THR A 380 -8.94 -3.37 -20.13
C THR A 380 -8.63 -2.80 -21.51
N SER A 381 -7.41 -3.04 -22.00
CA SER A 381 -7.04 -2.63 -23.37
C SER A 381 -8.01 -3.18 -24.44
N ALA A 382 -8.67 -4.29 -24.16
CA ALA A 382 -9.67 -4.91 -25.04
C ALA A 382 -11.06 -4.24 -25.02
N GLU A 383 -11.33 -3.32 -24.09
CA GLU A 383 -12.66 -2.67 -23.94
C GLU A 383 -12.77 -1.32 -24.67
N TYR A 384 -11.67 -0.87 -25.27
CA TYR A 384 -11.69 0.35 -26.09
C TYR A 384 -12.35 0.09 -27.45
N PRO A 385 -12.90 1.13 -28.10
CA PRO A 385 -13.51 1.00 -29.44
C PRO A 385 -12.52 0.45 -30.47
N ASP A 386 -12.97 -0.44 -31.35
CA ASP A 386 -12.15 -1.11 -32.39
C ASP A 386 -11.41 -0.17 -33.36
N TYR A 387 -11.83 1.10 -33.45
CA TYR A 387 -11.18 2.08 -34.34
C TYR A 387 -9.92 2.72 -33.75
N ILE A 388 -9.55 2.35 -32.51
CA ILE A 388 -8.38 2.87 -31.81
C ILE A 388 -7.37 1.76 -31.65
N ASN A 389 -6.12 2.04 -31.98
CA ASN A 389 -5.02 1.16 -31.59
C ASN A 389 -4.51 1.57 -30.21
N VAL A 390 -4.78 0.76 -29.20
CA VAL A 390 -4.41 1.03 -27.81
C VAL A 390 -3.20 0.19 -27.45
N LEU A 391 -2.14 0.84 -27.00
CA LEU A 391 -0.94 0.21 -26.50
C LEU A 391 -1.14 -0.19 -25.03
N SER A 392 -0.71 -1.38 -24.67
CA SER A 392 -0.62 -1.81 -23.28
C SER A 392 0.57 -1.15 -22.57
N GLU A 393 0.61 -1.29 -21.25
CA GLU A 393 1.74 -0.82 -20.42
C GLU A 393 3.07 -1.49 -20.78
N ASP A 394 3.05 -2.73 -21.25
CA ASP A 394 4.24 -3.49 -21.67
C ASP A 394 4.78 -3.00 -23.00
N GLU A 395 3.91 -2.48 -23.87
CA GLU A 395 4.26 -1.99 -25.21
C GLU A 395 4.72 -0.53 -25.21
N TYR A 396 4.43 0.22 -24.12
CA TYR A 396 4.70 1.65 -24.04
C TYR A 396 5.59 2.03 -22.84
N ASN A 397 6.63 2.81 -23.13
CA ASN A 397 7.51 3.36 -22.10
C ASN A 397 7.71 4.87 -22.30
N TYR A 398 7.00 5.71 -21.52
CA TYR A 398 7.06 7.16 -21.64
C TYR A 398 8.44 7.76 -21.34
N GLU A 399 9.29 7.08 -20.55
CA GLU A 399 10.65 7.54 -20.24
C GLU A 399 11.56 7.50 -21.48
N LYS A 400 11.24 6.61 -22.43
CA LYS A 400 11.98 6.41 -23.69
C LYS A 400 11.31 7.04 -24.90
N ASP A 401 10.01 7.30 -24.80
CA ASP A 401 9.19 7.73 -25.95
C ASP A 401 9.41 9.19 -26.37
N ASP A 402 9.98 10.03 -25.49
CA ASP A 402 10.26 11.45 -25.76
C ASP A 402 9.03 12.21 -26.27
N SER A 403 7.89 12.04 -25.58
CA SER A 403 6.61 12.64 -25.97
C SER A 403 6.63 14.17 -25.86
N ASP A 404 6.11 14.85 -26.89
CA ASP A 404 5.95 16.30 -26.89
C ASP A 404 4.73 16.72 -26.06
N GLU A 405 3.65 15.94 -26.13
CA GLU A 405 2.46 16.16 -25.31
C GLU A 405 1.94 14.84 -24.73
N ILE A 406 1.56 14.85 -23.46
CA ILE A 406 0.78 13.79 -22.82
C ILE A 406 -0.56 14.39 -22.37
N ILE A 407 -1.65 13.72 -22.72
CA ILE A 407 -3.02 14.11 -22.39
C ILE A 407 -3.61 13.07 -21.44
N ILE A 408 -3.97 13.49 -20.23
CA ILE A 408 -4.48 12.62 -19.18
C ILE A 408 -5.92 12.94 -18.81
N GLN A 409 -6.64 11.97 -18.28
CA GLN A 409 -7.99 12.12 -17.70
C GLN A 409 -8.05 11.89 -16.19
N ASN A 410 -7.07 11.19 -15.60
CA ASN A 410 -7.03 10.97 -14.17
C ASN A 410 -6.41 12.17 -13.45
N PRO A 411 -7.17 12.93 -12.64
CA PRO A 411 -6.61 14.03 -11.87
C PRO A 411 -6.02 13.59 -10.53
N TYR A 412 -6.33 12.38 -10.06
CA TYR A 412 -6.20 12.03 -8.64
C TYR A 412 -4.86 11.47 -8.25
N ASP A 413 -4.08 10.89 -9.18
CA ASP A 413 -2.94 10.02 -8.83
C ASP A 413 -3.39 8.93 -7.83
N GLY A 414 -2.85 8.93 -6.60
CA GLY A 414 -3.25 8.04 -5.51
C GLY A 414 -4.34 8.60 -4.58
N TYR A 415 -4.86 9.80 -4.83
CA TYR A 415 -5.75 10.52 -3.91
C TYR A 415 -7.25 10.16 -4.03
N ASN A 416 -7.67 9.38 -5.01
CA ASN A 416 -9.04 8.89 -5.07
C ASN A 416 -9.27 7.75 -4.07
N VAL A 417 -10.40 7.79 -3.34
CA VAL A 417 -10.71 6.80 -2.30
C VAL A 417 -11.06 5.42 -2.85
N ALA A 418 -11.65 5.36 -4.05
CA ALA A 418 -12.16 4.13 -4.64
C ALA A 418 -11.20 3.51 -5.69
N ALA A 419 -10.30 4.30 -6.25
CA ALA A 419 -9.40 3.82 -7.30
C ALA A 419 -8.05 4.53 -7.28
N THR A 420 -7.05 3.91 -7.86
CA THR A 420 -5.76 4.52 -8.14
C THR A 420 -5.23 4.03 -9.49
N ILE A 421 -4.30 4.77 -10.08
CA ILE A 421 -3.52 4.29 -11.22
C ILE A 421 -2.14 3.83 -10.74
N HIS A 422 -1.44 3.10 -11.59
CA HIS A 422 -0.07 2.72 -11.30
C HIS A 422 0.79 3.96 -11.05
N PRO A 423 1.56 4.07 -9.94
CA PRO A 423 2.34 5.26 -9.55
C PRO A 423 3.30 5.77 -10.62
N ARG A 424 3.79 4.89 -11.50
CA ARG A 424 4.58 5.28 -12.65
C ARG A 424 3.91 6.35 -13.50
N TYR A 425 2.58 6.32 -13.62
CA TYR A 425 1.77 7.26 -14.41
C TYR A 425 1.25 8.45 -13.59
N TYR A 426 1.75 8.66 -12.38
CA TYR A 426 1.42 9.85 -11.60
C TYR A 426 1.94 11.11 -12.30
N VAL A 427 1.18 12.17 -12.18
CA VAL A 427 1.38 13.44 -12.89
C VAL A 427 2.81 13.95 -12.78
N ARG A 428 3.40 13.94 -11.59
CA ARG A 428 4.78 14.37 -11.37
C ARG A 428 5.79 13.56 -12.18
N ASN A 429 5.57 12.24 -12.31
CA ASN A 429 6.45 11.37 -13.08
C ASN A 429 6.33 11.64 -14.57
N LEU A 430 5.11 11.79 -15.08
CA LEU A 430 4.87 12.11 -16.49
C LEU A 430 5.48 13.46 -16.89
N LEU A 431 5.34 14.48 -16.02
CA LEU A 431 5.86 15.84 -16.28
C LEU A 431 7.37 15.89 -16.48
N MET A 432 8.12 15.00 -15.84
CA MET A 432 9.58 14.91 -16.02
C MET A 432 9.97 14.40 -17.41
N HIS A 433 9.05 13.76 -18.13
CA HIS A 433 9.32 13.06 -19.40
C HIS A 433 8.54 13.58 -20.60
N THR A 434 7.76 14.67 -20.46
CA THR A 434 7.04 15.30 -21.56
C THR A 434 7.32 16.80 -21.63
N ASP A 435 7.18 17.39 -22.82
CA ASP A 435 7.30 18.84 -22.98
C ASP A 435 6.04 19.59 -22.54
N LYS A 436 4.87 18.93 -22.60
CA LYS A 436 3.60 19.48 -22.13
C LYS A 436 2.67 18.39 -21.61
N LEU A 437 2.09 18.59 -20.42
CA LEU A 437 1.03 17.75 -19.86
C LEU A 437 -0.29 18.49 -19.87
N ILE A 438 -1.31 17.88 -20.48
CA ILE A 438 -2.66 18.42 -20.58
C ILE A 438 -3.60 17.52 -19.79
N TYR A 439 -4.39 18.11 -18.90
CA TYR A 439 -5.48 17.41 -18.24
C TYR A 439 -6.82 17.80 -18.87
N ILE A 440 -7.63 16.80 -19.19
CA ILE A 440 -9.00 16.95 -19.63
C ILE A 440 -9.90 16.09 -18.72
N PRO A 441 -10.94 16.66 -18.07
CA PRO A 441 -11.85 15.87 -17.24
C PRO A 441 -12.53 14.76 -18.04
N TYR A 442 -12.77 13.62 -17.38
CA TYR A 442 -13.49 12.50 -17.98
C TYR A 442 -15.01 12.63 -17.93
N PHE A 443 -15.51 13.75 -17.42
CA PHE A 443 -16.93 14.05 -17.26
C PHE A 443 -17.24 15.49 -17.60
N ALA A 444 -18.48 15.75 -17.97
CA ALA A 444 -19.07 17.09 -18.02
C ALA A 444 -20.12 17.21 -16.91
N THR A 445 -20.24 18.40 -16.32
CA THR A 445 -21.25 18.71 -15.31
C THR A 445 -22.27 19.70 -15.86
N ASP A 446 -23.42 19.80 -15.22
CA ASP A 446 -24.27 20.99 -15.38
C ASP A 446 -23.51 22.25 -14.94
N GLU A 447 -23.93 23.41 -15.46
CA GLU A 447 -23.35 24.67 -15.02
C GLU A 447 -23.66 24.91 -13.54
N ILE A 448 -22.60 25.08 -12.73
CA ILE A 448 -22.71 25.26 -11.29
C ILE A 448 -22.83 26.72 -10.95
N ASP A 449 -23.96 27.11 -10.34
CA ASP A 449 -24.13 28.46 -9.79
C ASP A 449 -23.18 28.66 -8.60
N ALA A 450 -22.50 29.80 -8.56
CA ALA A 450 -21.61 30.16 -7.46
C ALA A 450 -22.30 30.21 -6.09
N GLN A 451 -23.62 30.26 -6.05
CA GLN A 451 -24.45 30.26 -4.84
C GLN A 451 -24.90 28.85 -4.41
N ASP A 452 -24.73 27.84 -5.26
CA ASP A 452 -25.00 26.43 -4.90
C ASP A 452 -23.82 25.86 -4.08
N MET A 453 -23.90 26.06 -2.77
CA MET A 453 -22.87 25.61 -1.84
C MET A 453 -22.64 24.09 -1.85
N ARG A 454 -23.68 23.27 -2.18
CA ARG A 454 -23.52 21.81 -2.21
C ARG A 454 -22.75 21.37 -3.44
N ALA A 455 -23.15 21.87 -4.61
CA ALA A 455 -22.42 21.62 -5.85
C ALA A 455 -20.99 22.18 -5.77
N ASP A 456 -20.82 23.35 -5.14
CA ASP A 456 -19.49 23.92 -4.91
C ASP A 456 -18.61 23.00 -4.07
N VAL A 457 -19.09 22.51 -2.93
CA VAL A 457 -18.32 21.61 -2.03
C VAL A 457 -17.98 20.30 -2.74
N SER A 458 -18.91 19.70 -3.49
CA SER A 458 -18.67 18.45 -4.21
C SER A 458 -17.52 18.54 -5.24
N MET A 459 -17.24 19.74 -5.74
CA MET A 459 -16.12 19.94 -6.67
C MET A 459 -14.74 19.96 -6.02
N ASN A 460 -14.63 19.97 -4.69
CA ASN A 460 -13.32 19.98 -4.01
C ASN A 460 -12.47 18.75 -4.37
N SER A 461 -13.10 17.57 -4.40
CA SER A 461 -12.44 16.32 -4.75
C SER A 461 -11.97 16.20 -6.21
N TYR A 462 -12.32 17.17 -7.07
CA TYR A 462 -11.90 17.20 -8.46
C TYR A 462 -10.90 18.32 -8.75
N VAL A 463 -11.05 19.46 -8.07
CA VAL A 463 -10.31 20.69 -8.39
C VAL A 463 -8.92 20.71 -7.75
N THR A 464 -8.82 20.35 -6.47
CA THR A 464 -7.54 20.38 -5.72
C THR A 464 -6.82 19.03 -5.79
N MET A 465 -6.60 18.53 -7.02
CA MET A 465 -5.97 17.24 -7.30
C MET A 465 -4.71 17.41 -8.16
N PRO A 466 -3.73 16.50 -8.06
CA PRO A 466 -2.45 16.59 -8.76
C PRO A 466 -2.59 16.88 -10.26
N GLY A 467 -3.50 16.20 -10.96
CA GLY A 467 -3.71 16.38 -12.39
C GLY A 467 -4.15 17.79 -12.77
N VAL A 468 -4.91 18.47 -11.89
CA VAL A 468 -5.30 19.87 -12.10
C VAL A 468 -4.16 20.81 -11.72
N VAL A 469 -3.55 20.60 -10.55
CA VAL A 469 -2.56 21.51 -9.97
C VAL A 469 -1.26 21.55 -10.77
N TYR A 470 -0.79 20.39 -11.19
CA TYR A 470 0.51 20.28 -11.86
C TYR A 470 0.47 20.34 -13.37
N ALA A 471 -0.64 20.04 -14.05
CA ALA A 471 -0.73 20.11 -15.50
C ALA A 471 -0.26 21.47 -16.03
N ASP A 472 0.25 21.50 -17.24
CA ASP A 472 0.59 22.74 -17.94
C ASP A 472 -0.66 23.45 -18.48
N GLU A 473 -1.66 22.65 -18.85
CA GLU A 473 -2.95 23.12 -19.33
C GLU A 473 -4.07 22.20 -18.83
N VAL A 474 -5.17 22.79 -18.41
CA VAL A 474 -6.41 22.11 -18.03
C VAL A 474 -7.52 22.56 -18.96
N ILE A 475 -8.15 21.64 -19.66
CA ILE A 475 -9.21 21.94 -20.63
C ILE A 475 -10.57 21.68 -19.96
N LEU A 476 -11.30 22.76 -19.66
CA LEU A 476 -12.60 22.73 -18.99
C LEU A 476 -13.74 23.02 -19.94
N GLN A 477 -14.94 22.53 -19.61
CA GLN A 477 -16.11 22.63 -20.50
C GLN A 477 -16.63 24.03 -20.74
N SER A 478 -16.50 24.97 -19.79
CA SER A 478 -17.09 26.31 -19.88
C SER A 478 -16.34 27.34 -19.05
N GLU A 479 -16.61 28.62 -19.33
CA GLU A 479 -16.03 29.73 -18.56
C GLU A 479 -16.56 29.80 -17.12
N ASN A 480 -17.79 29.35 -16.87
CA ASN A 480 -18.31 29.29 -15.49
C ASN A 480 -17.57 28.24 -14.67
N ILE A 481 -17.37 27.06 -15.22
CA ILE A 481 -16.57 26.00 -14.58
C ILE A 481 -15.12 26.44 -14.40
N ARG A 482 -14.53 27.13 -15.38
CA ARG A 482 -13.19 27.72 -15.25
C ARG A 482 -13.10 28.69 -14.07
N LYS A 483 -14.05 29.61 -13.94
CA LYS A 483 -14.11 30.55 -12.80
C LYS A 483 -14.24 29.82 -11.45
N LEU A 484 -15.04 28.75 -11.40
CA LEU A 484 -15.17 27.92 -10.22
C LEU A 484 -13.82 27.31 -9.83
N TYR A 485 -13.11 26.72 -10.80
CA TYR A 485 -11.79 26.14 -10.56
C TYR A 485 -10.78 27.18 -10.07
N ILE A 486 -10.71 28.36 -10.72
CA ILE A 486 -9.84 29.46 -10.29
C ILE A 486 -10.15 29.87 -8.84
N ARG A 487 -11.44 30.04 -8.49
CA ARG A 487 -11.85 30.41 -7.12
C ARG A 487 -11.41 29.37 -6.10
N LYS A 488 -11.63 28.08 -6.36
CA LYS A 488 -11.27 27.02 -5.44
C LYS A 488 -9.75 26.88 -5.26
N LEU A 489 -9.01 26.87 -6.35
CA LEU A 489 -7.54 26.80 -6.30
C LEU A 489 -6.96 28.03 -5.61
N THR A 490 -7.49 29.22 -5.88
CA THR A 490 -7.09 30.45 -5.19
C THR A 490 -7.43 30.40 -3.69
N GLY A 491 -8.60 29.86 -3.33
CA GLY A 491 -8.98 29.67 -1.94
C GLY A 491 -8.08 28.67 -1.20
N PHE A 492 -7.59 27.64 -1.90
CA PHE A 492 -6.70 26.62 -1.33
C PHE A 492 -5.25 27.09 -1.21
N PHE A 493 -4.71 27.76 -2.26
CA PHE A 493 -3.30 28.13 -2.36
C PHE A 493 -2.98 29.58 -2.00
N GLY A 494 -3.99 30.43 -1.75
CA GLY A 494 -3.83 31.87 -1.51
C GLY A 494 -4.05 32.74 -2.76
N GLU A 495 -4.39 34.03 -2.56
CA GLU A 495 -4.69 35.00 -3.64
C GLU A 495 -3.51 35.24 -4.58
N GLU A 496 -2.28 35.12 -4.10
CA GLU A 496 -1.06 35.23 -4.91
C GLU A 496 -0.95 34.18 -6.00
N SER A 497 -1.64 33.04 -5.85
CA SER A 497 -1.67 31.95 -6.84
C SER A 497 -2.62 32.19 -8.01
N ARG A 498 -3.55 33.16 -7.91
CA ARG A 498 -4.64 33.40 -8.90
C ARG A 498 -4.14 33.47 -10.35
N ARG A 499 -3.08 34.22 -10.57
CA ARG A 499 -2.55 34.42 -11.94
C ARG A 499 -1.99 33.11 -12.53
N LEU A 500 -1.48 32.20 -11.69
CA LEU A 500 -1.03 30.89 -12.14
C LEU A 500 -2.21 30.12 -12.73
N TRP A 501 -3.33 30.08 -12.01
CA TRP A 501 -4.52 29.34 -12.42
C TRP A 501 -5.21 29.95 -13.62
N GLU A 502 -5.28 31.28 -13.71
CA GLU A 502 -5.84 31.98 -14.86
C GLU A 502 -5.10 31.65 -16.17
N ASN A 503 -3.80 31.44 -16.12
CA ASN A 503 -2.96 31.07 -17.26
C ASN A 503 -3.03 29.58 -17.62
N GLN A 504 -3.26 28.71 -16.62
CA GLN A 504 -3.25 27.27 -16.78
C GLN A 504 -4.59 26.68 -17.23
N LEU A 505 -5.70 27.31 -16.81
CA LEU A 505 -7.04 26.80 -17.05
C LEU A 505 -7.63 27.41 -18.35
N ASN A 506 -8.18 26.53 -19.21
CA ASN A 506 -8.78 26.88 -20.49
C ASN A 506 -10.25 26.43 -20.50
N SER A 507 -11.15 27.26 -21.04
CA SER A 507 -12.60 27.00 -21.08
C SER A 507 -13.11 26.48 -22.43
N ASN A 508 -12.22 26.01 -23.30
CA ASN A 508 -12.59 25.62 -24.68
C ASN A 508 -12.95 24.13 -24.82
N GLY A 509 -13.22 23.43 -23.69
CA GLY A 509 -13.43 21.99 -23.70
C GLY A 509 -14.84 21.52 -24.08
N ALA A 510 -15.81 22.41 -24.21
CA ALA A 510 -17.19 22.01 -24.50
C ALA A 510 -17.31 21.12 -25.73
N GLN A 511 -16.55 21.41 -26.77
CA GLN A 511 -16.54 20.65 -28.04
C GLN A 511 -16.03 19.21 -27.89
N TYR A 512 -15.28 18.91 -26.82
CA TYR A 512 -14.74 17.58 -26.53
C TYR A 512 -15.55 16.86 -25.45
N LEU A 513 -15.88 17.57 -24.36
CA LEU A 513 -16.52 17.01 -23.18
C LEU A 513 -18.04 16.88 -23.31
N ILE A 514 -18.66 17.81 -24.00
CA ILE A 514 -20.08 17.79 -24.32
C ILE A 514 -20.21 17.21 -25.72
N ASN A 515 -20.46 15.91 -25.79
CA ASN A 515 -20.62 15.21 -27.07
C ASN A 515 -21.99 15.59 -27.68
N ASP A 516 -22.07 16.80 -28.17
CA ASP A 516 -23.21 17.30 -28.95
C ASP A 516 -23.09 16.79 -30.40
N ASN A 517 -22.77 15.52 -30.54
CA ASN A 517 -23.04 14.87 -31.77
C ASN A 517 -24.55 14.90 -31.93
N ASN A 518 -25.01 15.66 -32.93
CA ASN A 518 -26.34 15.66 -33.52
C ASN A 518 -26.74 14.24 -33.97
N ASN A 519 -26.57 13.27 -33.09
CA ASN A 519 -27.09 11.93 -33.24
C ASN A 519 -28.40 11.85 -32.46
N PRO A 520 -29.57 12.14 -33.15
CA PRO A 520 -30.87 12.03 -32.51
C PRO A 520 -31.15 10.64 -31.95
N LEU A 521 -30.25 9.67 -32.17
CA LEU A 521 -30.36 8.31 -31.71
C LEU A 521 -29.92 8.11 -30.24
N ARG A 522 -29.12 9.01 -29.64
CA ARG A 522 -28.74 8.88 -28.21
C ARG A 522 -29.88 9.25 -27.26
N TYR A 523 -30.70 10.23 -27.58
CA TYR A 523 -31.86 10.63 -26.75
C TYR A 523 -33.15 9.85 -27.00
N SER A 524 -33.25 9.11 -28.10
CA SER A 524 -34.50 8.43 -28.49
C SER A 524 -34.65 6.99 -28.00
N ARG A 525 -33.65 6.41 -27.33
CA ARG A 525 -33.71 5.00 -26.92
C ARG A 525 -33.63 4.80 -25.41
N ILE A 526 -34.68 5.23 -24.72
CA ILE A 526 -35.01 4.57 -23.45
C ILE A 526 -35.17 3.08 -23.77
N PRO A 527 -34.37 2.17 -23.14
CA PRO A 527 -34.46 0.75 -23.40
C PRO A 527 -35.92 0.26 -23.35
N GLY A 528 -36.29 -0.58 -24.30
CA GLY A 528 -37.68 -1.05 -24.39
C GLY A 528 -38.22 -1.63 -23.07
N LYS A 529 -37.35 -2.30 -22.31
CA LYS A 529 -37.66 -2.79 -20.95
C LYS A 529 -38.11 -1.67 -20.00
N TRP A 530 -37.42 -0.53 -20.00
CA TRP A 530 -37.75 0.62 -19.14
C TRP A 530 -39.01 1.33 -19.60
N ARG A 531 -39.17 1.48 -20.94
CA ARG A 531 -40.36 2.06 -21.54
C ARG A 531 -41.60 1.24 -21.20
N ASN A 532 -41.52 -0.08 -21.25
CA ASN A 532 -42.60 -0.98 -20.91
C ASN A 532 -43.01 -0.88 -19.42
N GLN A 533 -42.06 -0.71 -18.52
CA GLN A 533 -42.34 -0.48 -17.10
C GLN A 533 -42.97 0.88 -16.82
N ALA A 534 -42.66 1.89 -17.62
CA ALA A 534 -43.26 3.21 -17.47
C ALA A 534 -44.59 3.38 -18.18
N ALA A 535 -45.01 2.44 -19.06
CA ALA A 535 -46.27 2.56 -19.81
C ALA A 535 -47.49 2.39 -18.90
N ARG A 536 -48.48 3.26 -19.05
CA ARG A 536 -49.78 3.16 -18.41
C ARG A 536 -50.81 2.55 -19.36
N SER A 537 -51.91 2.04 -18.79
CA SER A 537 -52.99 1.41 -19.55
C SER A 537 -53.73 2.39 -20.49
N ASP A 538 -53.67 3.67 -20.23
CA ASP A 538 -54.26 4.75 -21.04
C ASP A 538 -53.34 5.23 -22.18
N GLY A 539 -52.18 4.59 -22.36
CA GLY A 539 -51.21 4.98 -23.39
C GLY A 539 -50.26 6.10 -22.98
N SER A 540 -50.40 6.67 -21.78
CA SER A 540 -49.47 7.63 -21.23
C SER A 540 -48.28 6.92 -20.55
N TYR A 541 -47.26 7.67 -20.13
CA TYR A 541 -46.09 7.15 -19.45
C TYR A 541 -45.91 7.77 -18.06
N LYS A 542 -45.48 6.95 -17.11
CA LYS A 542 -44.93 7.41 -15.82
C LYS A 542 -43.61 8.16 -16.08
N LYS A 543 -43.26 9.07 -15.19
CA LYS A 543 -41.91 9.68 -15.22
C LYS A 543 -40.87 8.62 -14.84
N ILE A 544 -39.77 8.55 -15.60
CA ILE A 544 -38.65 7.67 -15.28
C ILE A 544 -37.63 8.49 -14.51
N ILE A 545 -37.28 8.02 -13.32
CA ILE A 545 -36.25 8.59 -12.47
C ILE A 545 -35.10 7.58 -12.39
N LEU A 546 -33.90 7.99 -12.75
CA LEU A 546 -32.67 7.24 -12.52
C LEU A 546 -32.09 7.70 -11.19
N TYR A 547 -32.07 6.80 -10.21
CA TYR A 547 -31.38 7.03 -8.94
C TYR A 547 -30.07 6.29 -8.95
N TYR A 548 -28.99 7.06 -9.06
CA TYR A 548 -27.63 6.54 -9.17
C TYR A 548 -26.93 6.67 -7.82
N ILE A 549 -26.30 5.59 -7.36
CA ILE A 549 -25.49 5.55 -6.14
C ILE A 549 -24.05 5.27 -6.55
N SER A 550 -23.16 6.21 -6.23
CA SER A 550 -21.74 6.07 -6.52
C SER A 550 -21.00 5.35 -5.39
N THR A 551 -20.00 4.59 -5.73
CA THR A 551 -19.09 3.93 -4.78
C THR A 551 -18.42 4.94 -3.85
N ASN A 552 -17.96 6.09 -4.39
CA ASN A 552 -17.39 7.17 -3.59
C ASN A 552 -18.37 7.69 -2.53
N GLY A 553 -19.64 7.89 -2.90
CA GLY A 553 -20.66 8.36 -1.95
C GLY A 553 -20.90 7.38 -0.81
N VAL A 554 -20.86 6.07 -1.10
CA VAL A 554 -20.99 5.03 -0.07
C VAL A 554 -19.75 4.97 0.81
N LEU A 555 -18.55 5.01 0.25
CA LEU A 555 -17.30 4.93 1.00
C LEU A 555 -17.06 6.17 1.88
N GLU A 556 -17.45 7.37 1.41
CA GLU A 556 -17.28 8.62 2.15
C GLU A 556 -18.31 8.82 3.26
N HIS A 557 -19.57 8.38 3.04
CA HIS A 557 -20.69 8.72 3.94
C HIS A 557 -21.40 7.51 4.56
N LYS A 558 -20.98 6.29 4.24
CA LYS A 558 -21.42 5.03 4.87
C LYS A 558 -22.88 5.03 5.35
N HIS A 559 -23.05 4.98 6.67
CA HIS A 559 -24.38 4.86 7.30
C HIS A 559 -25.35 5.98 6.88
N GLU A 560 -24.88 7.23 6.75
CA GLU A 560 -25.74 8.35 6.32
C GLU A 560 -26.25 8.16 4.89
N MET A 561 -25.42 7.59 4.01
CA MET A 561 -25.81 7.31 2.63
C MET A 561 -26.87 6.23 2.55
N PHE A 562 -26.76 5.17 3.36
CA PHE A 562 -27.78 4.12 3.45
C PHE A 562 -29.09 4.62 4.03
N GLU A 563 -29.08 5.39 5.10
CA GLU A 563 -30.27 6.02 5.64
C GLU A 563 -30.95 6.96 4.64
N LYS A 564 -30.14 7.75 3.91
CA LYS A 564 -30.63 8.64 2.86
C LYS A 564 -31.28 7.84 1.73
N SER A 565 -30.62 6.78 1.28
CA SER A 565 -31.14 5.91 0.23
C SER A 565 -32.46 5.25 0.65
N GLY A 566 -32.55 4.73 1.87
CA GLY A 566 -33.79 4.19 2.43
C GLY A 566 -34.93 5.20 2.41
N ARG A 567 -34.70 6.40 2.97
CA ARG A 567 -35.72 7.48 2.92
C ARG A 567 -36.11 7.86 1.49
N THR A 568 -35.17 7.82 0.55
CA THR A 568 -35.45 8.12 -0.86
C THR A 568 -36.32 7.02 -1.49
N MET A 569 -36.06 5.75 -1.17
CA MET A 569 -36.88 4.63 -1.64
C MET A 569 -38.31 4.71 -1.09
N ASP A 570 -38.49 5.09 0.18
CA ASP A 570 -39.82 5.31 0.77
C ASP A 570 -40.60 6.37 -0.01
N VAL A 571 -39.95 7.46 -0.44
CA VAL A 571 -40.55 8.49 -1.28
C VAL A 571 -40.93 7.92 -2.64
N PHE A 572 -40.06 7.14 -3.28
CA PHE A 572 -40.37 6.53 -4.57
C PHE A 572 -41.56 5.54 -4.48
N GLU A 573 -41.64 4.76 -3.41
CA GLU A 573 -42.76 3.87 -3.18
C GLU A 573 -44.07 4.65 -2.99
N GLN A 574 -44.05 5.79 -2.30
CA GLN A 574 -45.20 6.67 -2.15
C GLN A 574 -45.75 7.17 -3.49
N TYR A 575 -44.86 7.43 -4.47
CA TYR A 575 -45.23 7.96 -5.79
C TYR A 575 -45.18 6.92 -6.92
N LYS A 576 -45.19 5.63 -6.61
CA LYS A 576 -45.06 4.52 -7.58
C LYS A 576 -46.08 4.51 -8.72
N GLU A 577 -47.24 5.15 -8.55
CA GLU A 577 -48.24 5.30 -9.61
C GLU A 577 -47.88 6.40 -10.61
N GLU A 578 -47.02 7.33 -10.25
CA GLU A 578 -46.64 8.47 -11.08
C GLU A 578 -45.26 8.30 -11.69
N ILE A 579 -44.35 7.58 -11.03
CA ILE A 579 -42.97 7.41 -11.40
C ILE A 579 -42.56 5.94 -11.52
N VAL A 580 -41.47 5.69 -12.27
CA VAL A 580 -40.68 4.46 -12.24
C VAL A 580 -39.30 4.86 -11.82
N CYS A 581 -38.80 4.32 -10.72
CA CYS A 581 -37.43 4.49 -10.28
C CYS A 581 -36.56 3.37 -10.86
N LEU A 582 -35.46 3.75 -11.47
CA LEU A 582 -34.39 2.85 -11.90
C LEU A 582 -33.22 3.09 -10.97
N LEU A 583 -32.90 2.07 -10.19
CA LEU A 583 -31.73 2.10 -9.32
C LEU A 583 -30.51 1.65 -10.13
N ALA A 584 -29.48 2.43 -10.11
CA ALA A 584 -28.22 2.11 -10.75
C ALA A 584 -27.06 2.29 -9.76
N PHE A 585 -26.15 1.35 -9.79
CA PHE A 585 -24.94 1.33 -9.00
C PHE A 585 -23.72 1.41 -9.91
N GLU A 586 -22.63 1.91 -9.38
CA GLU A 586 -21.32 1.79 -10.03
C GLU A 586 -20.90 0.31 -10.11
N SER A 587 -20.10 -0.06 -11.13
CA SER A 587 -19.82 -1.46 -11.46
C SER A 587 -19.14 -2.29 -10.36
N ASN A 588 -18.47 -1.66 -9.42
CA ASN A 588 -17.78 -2.29 -8.29
C ASN A 588 -18.58 -2.23 -6.96
N MET A 589 -19.83 -1.79 -6.99
CA MET A 589 -20.64 -1.60 -5.78
C MET A 589 -20.96 -2.91 -5.06
N GLU A 590 -21.18 -4.00 -5.80
CA GLU A 590 -21.47 -5.32 -5.20
C GLU A 590 -20.33 -5.77 -4.31
N GLU A 591 -19.08 -5.62 -4.76
CA GLU A 591 -17.88 -5.99 -4.01
C GLU A 591 -17.70 -5.13 -2.74
N VAL A 592 -18.04 -3.84 -2.83
CA VAL A 592 -17.99 -2.91 -1.69
C VAL A 592 -19.05 -3.25 -0.62
N LEU A 593 -20.22 -3.75 -1.04
CA LEU A 593 -21.34 -4.06 -0.13
C LEU A 593 -21.26 -5.46 0.48
N GLU A 594 -20.63 -6.43 -0.17
CA GLU A 594 -20.47 -7.79 0.37
C GLU A 594 -19.68 -7.83 1.69
N GLY A 595 -18.88 -6.79 1.97
CA GLY A 595 -18.10 -6.68 3.21
C GLY A 595 -18.88 -6.25 4.46
N GLU A 596 -20.03 -5.57 4.37
CA GLU A 596 -20.65 -4.94 5.55
C GLU A 596 -22.10 -5.30 5.88
N ASN A 597 -22.96 -5.69 4.97
CA ASN A 597 -24.32 -6.16 5.31
C ASN A 597 -25.11 -6.66 4.10
N SER A 598 -25.33 -7.95 4.03
CA SER A 598 -26.17 -8.62 3.04
C SER A 598 -27.69 -8.25 3.11
N GLU A 599 -28.09 -7.35 3.99
CA GLU A 599 -29.50 -6.96 4.17
C GLU A 599 -29.95 -5.80 3.27
N LEU A 600 -29.04 -5.22 2.46
CA LEU A 600 -29.33 -4.07 1.60
C LEU A 600 -29.36 -4.39 0.09
N LEU A 601 -29.03 -5.63 -0.29
CA LEU A 601 -29.22 -6.16 -1.63
C LEU A 601 -30.55 -6.93 -1.71
#